data_773ec1f27de84dc9fae45e97afd77b40
#
_entry.id   773ec1f27de84dc9fae45e97afd77b40
#
_cell.length_a   1.000
_cell.length_b   1.000
_cell.length_c   1.000
_cell.angle_alpha   90.00
_cell.angle_beta   90.00
_cell.angle_gamma   90.00
#
_symmetry.space_group_name_H-M   'P 1'
#
loop_
_entity.id
_entity.type
_entity.pdbx_description
1 polymer ?
#
loop_
_entity_poly.entity_id
_entity_poly.type
_entity_poly.pdbx_seq_one_letter_code
_entity_poly.pdbx_strand_id
1 'polypeptide(L)'
;METLAQIRSEAPLERLLCHPRLPLIAGWDAERPAIRIWEYAIGQLREIGAVGADSAVYDATGYDRFERTPSAAWHPEKPQLAVTDGDHTVCWTRAGTFRIESVPPTEYHRDVAFSPDGRTLWLSPAGGEEGWESSITLDLASGATAIGPRWDTGVVTYPGGGLLATMQSDQGATLVLFSRDTGPVLRPMRRALVLDCDGYETPIFSPDGRQFAVRGNAYDNSLEVFDFPSLRRVLGLTLGEPSPGYPYPQEWLDSMHAWSRHNLAFGPRPGVLWIGTPEGAVIELEIDGKQATEHETLPGSAVTALTATATGELIVAGQDGTLLVLSIGRAGPAEASTAAVTGFLAGTSEASAVDMDQLDLTDGTRTWQPGDLETVTEASESDPSWLQIQAAMNRIT
;
A
#
# COMPACT_ATOMS: atom_id res chain seq x y z
N MET A 1 -6.08 10.81 -22.92
CA MET A 1 -5.82 9.35 -22.73
C MET A 1 -6.54 8.55 -23.82
N GLU A 2 -6.05 7.39 -24.21
CA GLU A 2 -6.65 6.50 -25.21
C GLU A 2 -6.96 5.14 -24.56
N THR A 3 -8.19 4.62 -24.79
CA THR A 3 -8.56 3.28 -24.32
C THR A 3 -7.97 2.23 -25.26
N LEU A 4 -7.12 1.37 -24.71
CA LEU A 4 -6.44 0.29 -25.44
C LEU A 4 -7.23 -1.02 -25.37
N ALA A 5 -7.87 -1.30 -24.23
CA ALA A 5 -8.72 -2.46 -24.02
C ALA A 5 -9.77 -2.18 -22.95
N GLN A 6 -10.89 -2.89 -23.06
CA GLN A 6 -11.98 -2.84 -22.09
C GLN A 6 -12.62 -4.21 -21.97
N ILE A 7 -12.92 -4.62 -20.74
CA ILE A 7 -13.80 -5.76 -20.44
C ILE A 7 -14.77 -5.38 -19.34
N ARG A 8 -15.76 -6.22 -19.11
CA ARG A 8 -16.65 -6.13 -17.97
C ARG A 8 -16.43 -7.37 -17.10
N SER A 9 -16.02 -7.16 -15.85
CA SER A 9 -15.99 -8.18 -14.83
C SER A 9 -17.41 -8.52 -14.36
N GLU A 10 -17.61 -9.68 -13.78
CA GLU A 10 -18.92 -10.07 -13.21
C GLU A 10 -19.29 -9.21 -12.00
N ALA A 11 -18.29 -8.74 -11.26
CA ALA A 11 -18.45 -7.85 -10.11
C ALA A 11 -17.45 -6.68 -10.16
N PRO A 12 -17.66 -5.59 -9.42
CA PRO A 12 -16.69 -4.54 -9.21
C PRO A 12 -15.38 -5.08 -8.63
N LEU A 13 -14.28 -4.41 -8.91
CA LEU A 13 -12.97 -4.72 -8.33
C LEU A 13 -12.59 -3.62 -7.34
N GLU A 14 -12.32 -3.98 -6.09
CA GLU A 14 -11.99 -3.01 -5.05
C GLU A 14 -10.50 -2.70 -4.95
N ARG A 15 -9.64 -3.55 -5.49
CA ARG A 15 -8.17 -3.38 -5.53
C ARG A 15 -7.59 -3.99 -6.79
N LEU A 16 -6.52 -3.41 -7.29
CA LEU A 16 -5.77 -3.90 -8.45
C LEU A 16 -4.27 -3.98 -8.13
N LEU A 17 -3.60 -4.99 -8.68
CA LEU A 17 -2.16 -5.17 -8.55
C LEU A 17 -1.58 -5.68 -9.86
N CYS A 18 -0.75 -4.89 -10.53
CA CYS A 18 -0.02 -5.31 -11.71
C CYS A 18 1.25 -6.07 -11.35
N HIS A 19 1.58 -7.09 -12.17
CA HIS A 19 2.88 -7.74 -12.06
C HIS A 19 3.99 -6.74 -12.47
N PRO A 20 5.12 -6.68 -11.73
CA PRO A 20 6.15 -5.66 -11.96
C PRO A 20 6.87 -5.76 -13.32
N ARG A 21 6.76 -6.89 -14.03
CA ARG A 21 7.46 -7.12 -15.32
C ARG A 21 6.62 -7.76 -16.41
N LEU A 22 5.57 -8.48 -16.04
CA LEU A 22 4.74 -9.24 -16.98
C LEU A 22 3.38 -8.57 -17.17
N PRO A 23 2.71 -8.77 -18.29
CA PRO A 23 1.39 -8.19 -18.54
C PRO A 23 0.28 -8.95 -17.78
N LEU A 24 0.45 -9.09 -16.48
CA LEU A 24 -0.47 -9.77 -15.57
C LEU A 24 -1.05 -8.79 -14.56
N ILE A 25 -2.34 -8.94 -14.29
CA ILE A 25 -3.11 -8.09 -13.40
C ILE A 25 -3.86 -9.01 -12.44
N ALA A 26 -3.77 -8.74 -11.15
CA ALA A 26 -4.63 -9.31 -10.12
C ALA A 26 -5.64 -8.26 -9.67
N GLY A 27 -6.89 -8.64 -9.44
CA GLY A 27 -7.95 -7.77 -8.98
C GLY A 27 -8.82 -8.46 -7.94
N TRP A 28 -9.13 -7.78 -6.86
CA TRP A 28 -10.00 -8.25 -5.79
C TRP A 28 -11.45 -7.98 -6.15
N ASP A 29 -12.24 -9.03 -6.19
CA ASP A 29 -13.67 -8.97 -6.42
C ASP A 29 -14.38 -8.37 -5.17
N ALA A 30 -15.15 -7.30 -5.35
CA ALA A 30 -15.80 -6.61 -4.24
C ALA A 30 -16.97 -7.38 -3.62
N GLU A 31 -17.61 -8.26 -4.38
CA GLU A 31 -18.74 -9.07 -3.90
C GLU A 31 -18.28 -10.38 -3.25
N ARG A 32 -17.22 -10.95 -3.80
CA ARG A 32 -16.53 -12.12 -3.24
C ARG A 32 -15.05 -11.77 -3.17
N PRO A 33 -14.40 -11.86 -2.00
CA PRO A 33 -12.97 -11.55 -1.90
C PRO A 33 -12.07 -12.57 -2.63
N ALA A 34 -12.50 -13.02 -3.79
CA ALA A 34 -11.69 -13.77 -4.72
C ALA A 34 -10.74 -12.82 -5.46
N ILE A 35 -9.54 -13.28 -5.72
CA ILE A 35 -8.58 -12.58 -6.57
C ILE A 35 -8.68 -13.16 -7.95
N ARG A 36 -9.13 -12.35 -8.90
CA ARG A 36 -9.19 -12.69 -10.32
C ARG A 36 -7.90 -12.29 -10.99
N ILE A 37 -7.48 -12.99 -12.00
CA ILE A 37 -6.21 -12.79 -12.68
C ILE A 37 -6.43 -12.65 -14.18
N TRP A 38 -5.96 -11.54 -14.73
CA TRP A 38 -6.01 -11.26 -16.17
C TRP A 38 -4.63 -11.17 -16.77
N GLU A 39 -4.58 -11.46 -18.07
CA GLU A 39 -3.47 -11.16 -18.93
C GLU A 39 -3.87 -10.08 -19.93
N TYR A 40 -3.03 -9.04 -20.03
CA TYR A 40 -3.16 -8.01 -21.05
C TYR A 40 -2.16 -8.27 -22.18
N ALA A 41 -2.63 -8.57 -23.37
CA ALA A 41 -1.78 -8.81 -24.53
C ALA A 41 -2.46 -8.29 -25.81
N ILE A 42 -1.72 -7.57 -26.64
CA ILE A 42 -2.15 -7.12 -27.98
C ILE A 42 -3.52 -6.42 -27.96
N GLY A 43 -3.70 -5.47 -27.01
CA GLY A 43 -4.95 -4.71 -26.89
C GLY A 43 -6.16 -5.54 -26.37
N GLN A 44 -5.92 -6.68 -25.76
CA GLN A 44 -6.95 -7.53 -25.19
C GLN A 44 -6.67 -7.87 -23.73
N LEU A 45 -7.71 -7.78 -22.91
CA LEU A 45 -7.73 -8.32 -21.55
C LEU A 45 -8.42 -9.69 -21.58
N ARG A 46 -7.79 -10.68 -20.95
CA ARG A 46 -8.35 -12.03 -20.85
C ARG A 46 -8.17 -12.53 -19.42
N GLU A 47 -9.26 -12.94 -18.80
CA GLU A 47 -9.19 -13.66 -17.51
C GLU A 47 -8.54 -15.02 -17.72
N ILE A 48 -7.56 -15.34 -16.87
CA ILE A 48 -6.75 -16.58 -16.98
C ILE A 48 -6.77 -17.40 -15.69
N GLY A 49 -7.42 -16.93 -14.65
CA GLY A 49 -7.57 -17.65 -13.40
C GLY A 49 -8.20 -16.82 -12.29
N ALA A 50 -8.55 -17.51 -11.22
CA ALA A 50 -9.02 -16.93 -9.96
C ALA A 50 -8.48 -17.74 -8.78
N VAL A 51 -8.37 -17.10 -7.60
CA VAL A 51 -7.94 -17.72 -6.35
C VAL A 51 -8.93 -17.32 -5.27
N GLY A 52 -9.37 -18.28 -4.44
CA GLY A 52 -10.22 -18.03 -3.30
C GLY A 52 -11.73 -17.96 -3.60
N ALA A 53 -12.16 -18.13 -4.86
CA ALA A 53 -13.56 -17.95 -5.27
C ALA A 53 -14.57 -18.85 -4.52
N ASP A 54 -14.12 -20.00 -4.03
CA ASP A 54 -14.96 -21.02 -3.39
C ASP A 54 -14.74 -21.11 -1.88
N SER A 55 -13.98 -20.21 -1.29
CA SER A 55 -13.67 -20.27 0.15
C SER A 55 -14.81 -19.69 0.99
N ALA A 56 -15.33 -20.49 1.95
CA ALA A 56 -16.35 -20.07 2.91
C ALA A 56 -15.87 -18.94 3.87
N VAL A 57 -14.55 -18.70 3.93
CA VAL A 57 -13.96 -17.58 4.69
C VAL A 57 -14.49 -16.22 4.22
N TYR A 58 -15.00 -16.16 3.01
CA TYR A 58 -15.47 -14.93 2.37
C TYR A 58 -16.94 -14.60 2.56
N ASP A 59 -17.69 -15.41 3.31
CA ASP A 59 -19.08 -15.11 3.68
C ASP A 59 -19.18 -14.04 4.80
N ALA A 60 -18.04 -13.60 5.34
CA ALA A 60 -17.98 -12.55 6.36
C ALA A 60 -18.34 -11.17 5.80
N THR A 61 -18.89 -10.30 6.66
CA THR A 61 -19.28 -8.92 6.34
C THR A 61 -18.68 -7.92 7.32
N GLY A 62 -18.62 -6.63 6.94
CA GLY A 62 -18.14 -5.56 7.81
C GLY A 62 -16.67 -5.70 8.16
N TYR A 63 -16.31 -5.48 9.42
CA TYR A 63 -14.93 -5.54 9.90
C TYR A 63 -14.29 -6.92 9.74
N ASP A 64 -15.06 -7.98 10.02
CA ASP A 64 -14.61 -9.37 9.84
C ASP A 64 -14.24 -9.66 8.38
N ARG A 65 -14.97 -9.07 7.43
CA ARG A 65 -14.60 -9.15 6.01
C ARG A 65 -13.30 -8.45 5.72
N PHE A 66 -13.11 -7.26 6.24
CA PHE A 66 -11.88 -6.49 6.05
C PHE A 66 -10.64 -7.27 6.55
N GLU A 67 -10.72 -7.87 7.73
CA GLU A 67 -9.64 -8.69 8.27
C GLU A 67 -9.38 -9.97 7.48
N ARG A 68 -10.41 -10.53 6.84
CA ARG A 68 -10.33 -11.79 6.07
C ARG A 68 -10.11 -11.57 4.57
N THR A 69 -10.07 -10.32 4.10
CA THR A 69 -9.76 -10.03 2.70
C THR A 69 -8.35 -10.54 2.40
N PRO A 70 -8.18 -11.44 1.41
CA PRO A 70 -6.89 -12.00 1.11
C PRO A 70 -5.91 -10.93 0.68
N SER A 71 -4.68 -11.01 1.13
CA SER A 71 -3.57 -10.24 0.58
C SER A 71 -2.88 -11.03 -0.52
N ALA A 72 -2.27 -10.33 -1.47
CA ALA A 72 -1.54 -11.00 -2.55
C ALA A 72 -0.32 -10.21 -2.99
N ALA A 73 0.69 -10.95 -3.44
CA ALA A 73 1.91 -10.40 -4.00
C ALA A 73 2.37 -11.17 -5.24
N TRP A 74 2.74 -10.43 -6.29
CA TRP A 74 3.40 -11.01 -7.43
C TRP A 74 4.86 -11.35 -7.13
N HIS A 75 5.30 -12.52 -7.56
CA HIS A 75 6.73 -12.81 -7.64
C HIS A 75 7.39 -11.82 -8.61
N PRO A 76 8.55 -11.22 -8.28
CA PRO A 76 9.12 -10.12 -9.06
C PRO A 76 9.44 -10.46 -10.53
N GLU A 77 9.65 -11.74 -10.86
CA GLU A 77 10.05 -12.16 -12.19
C GLU A 77 9.16 -13.24 -12.84
N LYS A 78 8.53 -14.08 -12.01
CA LYS A 78 7.78 -15.25 -12.50
C LYS A 78 6.27 -14.98 -12.51
N PRO A 79 5.49 -15.60 -13.41
CA PRO A 79 4.03 -15.52 -13.40
C PRO A 79 3.45 -16.34 -12.22
N GLN A 80 3.76 -15.89 -11.01
CA GLN A 80 3.37 -16.52 -9.75
C GLN A 80 2.79 -15.44 -8.82
N LEU A 81 1.63 -15.73 -8.23
CA LEU A 81 0.97 -14.87 -7.25
C LEU A 81 0.84 -15.63 -5.93
N ALA A 82 1.51 -15.16 -4.89
CA ALA A 82 1.24 -15.61 -3.53
C ALA A 82 -0.04 -14.95 -3.03
N VAL A 83 -0.91 -15.70 -2.38
CA VAL A 83 -2.20 -15.23 -1.86
C VAL A 83 -2.40 -15.82 -0.49
N THR A 84 -2.78 -14.96 0.47
CA THR A 84 -3.27 -15.44 1.77
C THR A 84 -4.72 -15.92 1.60
N ASP A 85 -5.00 -17.15 1.98
CA ASP A 85 -6.32 -17.76 1.82
C ASP A 85 -6.75 -18.41 3.14
N GLY A 86 -7.41 -17.64 3.99
CA GLY A 86 -7.77 -18.07 5.33
C GLY A 86 -6.53 -18.34 6.20
N ASP A 87 -6.43 -19.57 6.70
CA ASP A 87 -5.36 -20.04 7.59
C ASP A 87 -4.09 -20.50 6.86
N HIS A 88 -4.01 -20.32 5.54
CA HIS A 88 -2.86 -20.77 4.75
C HIS A 88 -2.52 -19.80 3.62
N THR A 89 -1.32 -19.95 3.10
CA THR A 89 -0.86 -19.20 1.93
C THR A 89 -0.75 -20.13 0.73
N VAL A 90 -1.33 -19.71 -0.38
CA VAL A 90 -1.28 -20.43 -1.65
C VAL A 90 -0.46 -19.67 -2.68
N CYS A 91 0.05 -20.36 -3.66
CA CYS A 91 0.70 -19.79 -4.84
C CYS A 91 -0.10 -20.18 -6.08
N TRP A 92 -0.62 -19.19 -6.77
CA TRP A 92 -1.20 -19.37 -8.10
C TRP A 92 -0.11 -19.35 -9.18
N THR A 93 -0.28 -20.20 -10.16
CA THR A 93 0.50 -20.23 -11.41
C THR A 93 -0.43 -20.52 -12.58
N ARG A 94 0.06 -20.37 -13.81
CA ARG A 94 -0.72 -20.76 -14.99
C ARG A 94 -1.10 -22.27 -15.03
N ALA A 95 -0.38 -23.12 -14.29
CA ALA A 95 -0.64 -24.54 -14.20
C ALA A 95 -1.65 -24.92 -13.11
N GLY A 96 -1.99 -23.99 -12.23
CA GLY A 96 -2.90 -24.20 -11.10
C GLY A 96 -2.39 -23.56 -9.82
N THR A 97 -3.13 -23.77 -8.76
CA THR A 97 -2.85 -23.25 -7.40
C THR A 97 -2.32 -24.36 -6.52
N PHE A 98 -1.32 -24.08 -5.71
CA PHE A 98 -0.76 -25.01 -4.72
C PHE A 98 -0.50 -24.30 -3.40
N ARG A 99 -0.59 -25.05 -2.29
CA ARG A 99 -0.32 -24.54 -0.95
C ARG A 99 1.19 -24.39 -0.72
N ILE A 100 1.59 -23.35 0.00
CA ILE A 100 2.97 -23.17 0.49
C ILE A 100 3.05 -23.81 1.87
N GLU A 101 3.46 -25.07 1.93
CA GLU A 101 3.41 -25.91 3.14
C GLU A 101 4.31 -25.42 4.29
N SER A 102 5.36 -24.65 3.98
CA SER A 102 6.30 -24.16 4.98
C SER A 102 5.79 -22.93 5.75
N VAL A 103 4.66 -22.35 5.37
CA VAL A 103 4.06 -21.26 6.13
C VAL A 103 3.37 -21.86 7.35
N PRO A 104 3.74 -21.44 8.58
CA PRO A 104 3.05 -21.88 9.77
C PRO A 104 1.55 -21.55 9.67
N PRO A 105 0.66 -22.46 10.09
CA PRO A 105 -0.76 -22.17 10.15
C PRO A 105 -0.98 -21.10 11.23
N THR A 106 -1.44 -19.95 10.80
CA THR A 106 -1.96 -18.87 11.66
C THR A 106 -3.40 -18.65 11.27
N GLU A 107 -4.19 -18.02 12.13
CA GLU A 107 -5.59 -17.77 11.79
C GLU A 107 -5.72 -16.91 10.54
N TYR A 108 -4.84 -15.91 10.35
CA TYR A 108 -4.79 -15.05 9.14
C TYR A 108 -3.42 -14.41 8.96
N HIS A 109 -3.04 -14.16 7.72
CA HIS A 109 -1.96 -13.23 7.34
C HIS A 109 -2.58 -12.00 6.65
N ARG A 110 -2.36 -10.82 7.22
CA ARG A 110 -2.87 -9.55 6.65
C ARG A 110 -2.19 -9.16 5.36
N ASP A 111 -0.87 -9.37 5.31
CA ASP A 111 -0.07 -8.97 4.18
C ASP A 111 0.92 -10.04 3.78
N VAL A 112 1.20 -10.08 2.49
CA VAL A 112 2.22 -10.93 1.90
C VAL A 112 3.03 -10.13 0.90
N ALA A 113 4.35 -10.32 0.87
CA ALA A 113 5.21 -9.76 -0.15
C ALA A 113 6.39 -10.67 -0.46
N PHE A 114 6.88 -10.61 -1.69
CA PHE A 114 8.15 -11.26 -2.07
C PHE A 114 9.32 -10.30 -1.87
N SER A 115 10.46 -10.86 -1.51
CA SER A 115 11.74 -10.16 -1.65
C SER A 115 12.02 -9.81 -3.13
N PRO A 116 12.81 -8.77 -3.42
CA PRO A 116 13.12 -8.35 -4.79
C PRO A 116 13.75 -9.45 -5.67
N ASP A 117 14.42 -10.43 -5.06
CA ASP A 117 14.98 -11.60 -5.75
C ASP A 117 14.01 -12.79 -5.85
N GLY A 118 12.82 -12.67 -5.25
CA GLY A 118 11.78 -13.70 -5.24
C GLY A 118 12.10 -14.96 -4.42
N ARG A 119 13.12 -14.91 -3.57
CA ARG A 119 13.55 -16.07 -2.76
C ARG A 119 12.89 -16.13 -1.40
N THR A 120 12.52 -14.98 -0.87
CA THR A 120 11.91 -14.87 0.45
C THR A 120 10.47 -14.37 0.31
N LEU A 121 9.59 -14.94 1.10
CA LEU A 121 8.24 -14.46 1.30
C LEU A 121 8.15 -13.84 2.69
N TRP A 122 7.61 -12.64 2.77
CA TRP A 122 7.31 -11.95 4.02
C TRP A 122 5.82 -12.00 4.27
N LEU A 123 5.43 -12.33 5.50
CA LEU A 123 4.05 -12.51 5.92
C LEU A 123 3.83 -11.77 7.24
N SER A 124 2.81 -10.94 7.30
CA SER A 124 2.36 -10.38 8.57
C SER A 124 1.17 -11.15 9.09
N PRO A 125 1.14 -11.60 10.36
CA PRO A 125 -0.04 -12.21 10.92
C PRO A 125 -1.16 -11.17 11.05
N ALA A 126 -2.39 -11.59 10.86
CA ALA A 126 -3.54 -10.87 11.37
C ALA A 126 -3.59 -11.08 12.87
N GLY A 127 -3.79 -10.01 13.63
CA GLY A 127 -3.63 -10.00 15.08
C GLY A 127 -4.24 -11.19 15.80
N GLY A 128 -3.44 -11.80 16.67
CA GLY A 128 -3.91 -12.74 17.67
C GLY A 128 -4.69 -12.04 18.79
N GLU A 129 -5.12 -12.77 19.82
CA GLU A 129 -5.87 -12.21 20.98
C GLU A 129 -5.13 -11.03 21.66
N GLU A 130 -3.81 -10.95 21.55
CA GLU A 130 -2.97 -9.85 22.05
C GLU A 130 -2.62 -8.79 20.96
N GLY A 131 -3.14 -8.94 19.75
CA GLY A 131 -3.21 -7.90 18.70
C GLY A 131 -1.93 -7.64 17.90
N TRP A 132 -0.78 -8.20 18.26
CA TRP A 132 0.48 -7.70 17.71
C TRP A 132 1.58 -8.77 17.65
N GLU A 133 1.46 -9.68 16.72
CA GLU A 133 2.48 -10.70 16.49
C GLU A 133 3.57 -10.21 15.54
N SER A 134 4.76 -10.78 15.66
CA SER A 134 5.86 -10.50 14.74
C SER A 134 5.59 -11.07 13.35
N SER A 135 6.09 -10.42 12.32
CA SER A 135 6.07 -10.96 10.97
C SER A 135 6.93 -12.22 10.84
N ILE A 136 6.67 -12.98 9.80
CA ILE A 136 7.40 -14.18 9.44
C ILE A 136 8.11 -13.95 8.11
N THR A 137 9.36 -14.33 8.03
CA THR A 137 10.09 -14.44 6.79
C THR A 137 10.30 -15.91 6.45
N LEU A 138 9.98 -16.30 5.22
CA LEU A 138 10.11 -17.67 4.72
C LEU A 138 11.10 -17.71 3.55
N ASP A 139 12.17 -18.47 3.68
CA ASP A 139 13.02 -18.82 2.54
C ASP A 139 12.35 -19.92 1.74
N LEU A 140 11.98 -19.60 0.50
CA LEU A 140 11.19 -20.50 -0.37
C LEU A 140 11.98 -21.71 -0.88
N ALA A 141 13.31 -21.68 -0.86
CA ALA A 141 14.14 -22.78 -1.33
C ALA A 141 14.35 -23.83 -0.24
N SER A 142 14.59 -23.39 0.98
CA SER A 142 14.85 -24.29 2.12
C SER A 142 13.61 -24.59 2.97
N GLY A 143 12.56 -23.77 2.85
CA GLY A 143 11.41 -23.81 3.76
C GLY A 143 11.71 -23.28 5.18
N ALA A 144 12.88 -22.68 5.40
CA ALA A 144 13.26 -22.13 6.69
C ALA A 144 12.49 -20.84 6.98
N THR A 145 11.99 -20.72 8.21
CA THR A 145 11.32 -19.53 8.70
C THR A 145 12.18 -18.77 9.70
N ALA A 146 12.02 -17.44 9.74
CA ALA A 146 12.60 -16.58 10.75
C ALA A 146 11.55 -15.53 11.19
N ILE A 147 11.72 -15.03 12.42
CA ILE A 147 10.89 -13.95 12.94
C ILE A 147 11.41 -12.63 12.35
N GLY A 148 10.49 -11.84 11.78
CA GLY A 148 10.73 -10.49 11.29
C GLY A 148 10.24 -9.42 12.26
N PRO A 149 10.42 -8.13 11.91
CA PRO A 149 9.87 -7.05 12.70
C PRO A 149 8.34 -7.08 12.65
N ARG A 150 7.74 -6.48 13.64
CA ARG A 150 6.30 -6.30 13.70
C ARG A 150 5.87 -5.18 12.75
N TRP A 151 4.74 -5.35 12.09
CA TRP A 151 3.96 -4.28 11.42
C TRP A 151 2.49 -4.66 11.38
N ASP A 152 1.60 -3.67 11.27
CA ASP A 152 0.13 -3.89 11.25
C ASP A 152 -0.42 -3.99 9.84
N THR A 153 0.03 -3.10 8.97
CA THR A 153 -0.48 -3.01 7.60
C THR A 153 0.64 -2.70 6.62
N GLY A 154 0.48 -3.26 5.46
CA GLY A 154 1.27 -2.93 4.30
C GLY A 154 2.72 -3.35 4.38
N VAL A 155 3.19 -3.90 3.29
CA VAL A 155 4.61 -4.06 3.04
C VAL A 155 4.86 -3.70 1.58
N VAL A 156 5.78 -2.77 1.34
CA VAL A 156 6.15 -2.36 -0.01
C VAL A 156 7.66 -2.33 -0.14
N THR A 157 8.15 -2.96 -1.21
CA THR A 157 9.57 -2.92 -1.54
C THR A 157 9.92 -1.66 -2.32
N TYR A 158 11.06 -1.06 -2.00
CA TYR A 158 11.62 0.01 -2.83
C TYR A 158 11.90 -0.54 -4.25
N PRO A 159 11.54 0.17 -5.32
CA PRO A 159 11.66 -0.34 -6.70
C PRO A 159 13.06 -0.77 -7.10
N GLY A 160 14.10 -0.13 -6.55
CA GLY A 160 15.50 -0.50 -6.75
C GLY A 160 16.02 -1.62 -5.84
N GLY A 161 15.17 -2.17 -4.96
CA GLY A 161 15.55 -3.18 -3.96
C GLY A 161 16.38 -2.64 -2.80
N GLY A 162 16.74 -3.52 -1.87
CA GLY A 162 17.59 -3.23 -0.72
C GLY A 162 16.90 -2.55 0.47
N LEU A 163 15.65 -2.13 0.31
CA LEU A 163 14.84 -1.51 1.35
C LEU A 163 13.36 -1.89 1.15
N LEU A 164 12.65 -1.98 2.25
CA LEU A 164 11.18 -2.06 2.26
C LEU A 164 10.62 -1.08 3.29
N ALA A 165 9.38 -0.67 3.07
CA ALA A 165 8.61 0.10 4.03
C ALA A 165 7.43 -0.75 4.53
N THR A 166 7.15 -0.65 5.82
CA THR A 166 6.00 -1.23 6.51
C THR A 166 5.33 -0.18 7.35
N MET A 167 4.11 -0.42 7.80
CA MET A 167 3.39 0.52 8.63
C MET A 167 3.03 -0.10 9.97
N GLN A 168 2.99 0.74 11.00
CA GLN A 168 2.61 0.37 12.34
C GLN A 168 1.84 1.51 13.00
N SER A 169 0.63 1.22 13.52
CA SER A 169 -0.15 2.19 14.30
C SER A 169 0.44 2.38 15.70
N ASP A 170 0.40 3.59 16.19
CA ASP A 170 0.85 3.94 17.53
C ASP A 170 0.12 5.21 18.03
N GLN A 171 -0.70 5.09 19.08
CA GLN A 171 -1.33 6.16 19.86
C GLN A 171 -1.78 7.42 19.06
N GLY A 172 -2.60 7.22 18.02
CA GLY A 172 -3.09 8.31 17.17
C GLY A 172 -2.10 8.73 16.07
N ALA A 173 -1.11 7.90 15.81
CA ALA A 173 -0.16 8.04 14.71
C ALA A 173 -0.07 6.74 13.90
N THR A 174 0.46 6.85 12.70
CA THR A 174 0.96 5.71 11.93
C THR A 174 2.43 5.93 11.61
N LEU A 175 3.26 4.99 12.01
CA LEU A 175 4.68 4.98 11.65
C LEU A 175 4.89 4.30 10.31
N VAL A 176 5.62 4.94 9.40
CA VAL A 176 6.18 4.27 8.22
C VAL A 176 7.61 3.89 8.57
N LEU A 177 7.81 2.60 8.78
CA LEU A 177 9.08 2.01 9.18
C LEU A 177 9.83 1.53 7.95
N PHE A 178 11.12 1.84 7.88
CA PHE A 178 11.98 1.36 6.80
C PHE A 178 12.88 0.24 7.32
N SER A 179 12.90 -0.87 6.60
CA SER A 179 13.75 -2.00 6.95
C SER A 179 14.72 -2.32 5.83
N ARG A 180 15.96 -2.60 6.20
CA ARG A 180 16.97 -3.10 5.26
C ARG A 180 16.63 -4.54 4.89
N ASP A 181 16.55 -4.81 3.60
CA ASP A 181 16.42 -6.15 3.04
C ASP A 181 17.82 -6.80 2.93
N THR A 182 18.12 -7.72 3.83
CA THR A 182 19.37 -8.48 3.84
C THR A 182 19.11 -9.99 3.71
N GLY A 183 18.15 -10.38 2.88
CA GLY A 183 17.69 -11.75 2.71
C GLY A 183 16.57 -12.10 3.71
N PRO A 184 16.63 -13.25 4.40
CA PRO A 184 15.53 -13.67 5.28
C PRO A 184 15.41 -12.82 6.56
N VAL A 185 16.35 -11.92 6.82
CA VAL A 185 16.32 -11.07 8.02
C VAL A 185 16.01 -9.64 7.63
N LEU A 186 14.89 -9.13 8.11
CA LEU A 186 14.51 -7.71 7.99
C LEU A 186 15.12 -6.95 9.18
N ARG A 187 15.80 -5.85 8.90
CA ARG A 187 16.44 -5.01 9.93
C ARG A 187 15.84 -3.61 9.89
N PRO A 188 14.97 -3.27 10.86
CA PRO A 188 14.41 -1.95 10.96
C PRO A 188 15.50 -0.89 11.10
N MET A 189 15.29 0.26 10.47
CA MET A 189 16.14 1.43 10.59
C MET A 189 15.55 2.41 11.58
N ARG A 190 16.39 3.18 12.25
CA ARG A 190 15.93 4.19 13.23
C ARG A 190 15.18 5.33 12.61
N ARG A 191 15.47 5.67 11.35
CA ARG A 191 14.80 6.77 10.66
C ARG A 191 13.45 6.32 10.14
N ALA A 192 12.38 6.96 10.64
CA ALA A 192 10.99 6.64 10.33
C ALA A 192 10.18 7.91 10.02
N LEU A 193 9.09 7.72 9.26
CA LEU A 193 8.10 8.78 9.05
C LEU A 193 6.95 8.55 10.04
N VAL A 194 6.46 9.63 10.65
CA VAL A 194 5.25 9.63 11.47
C VAL A 194 4.14 10.39 10.76
N LEU A 195 3.01 9.73 10.56
CA LEU A 195 1.79 10.28 9.96
C LEU A 195 0.79 10.60 11.06
N ASP A 196 0.01 11.65 10.85
CA ASP A 196 -1.06 12.03 11.79
C ASP A 196 -2.26 11.09 11.64
N CYS A 197 -2.74 10.54 12.73
CA CYS A 197 -3.84 9.57 12.80
C CYS A 197 -3.48 8.14 12.31
N ASP A 198 -4.47 7.26 12.45
CA ASP A 198 -4.48 5.88 11.96
C ASP A 198 -5.17 5.78 10.59
N GLY A 199 -5.19 4.57 10.02
CA GLY A 199 -6.00 4.26 8.85
C GLY A 199 -5.37 4.71 7.54
N TYR A 200 -4.11 4.40 7.34
CA TYR A 200 -3.42 4.60 6.06
C TYR A 200 -3.33 3.30 5.26
N GLU A 201 -3.42 3.45 3.94
CA GLU A 201 -3.13 2.37 3.00
C GLU A 201 -1.63 2.19 2.81
N THR A 202 -1.23 0.99 2.38
CA THR A 202 0.17 0.69 2.04
C THR A 202 0.77 1.77 1.14
N PRO A 203 1.94 2.33 1.47
CA PRO A 203 2.60 3.31 0.62
C PRO A 203 2.85 2.77 -0.78
N ILE A 204 2.77 3.65 -1.78
CA ILE A 204 3.14 3.33 -3.15
C ILE A 204 4.37 4.14 -3.55
N PHE A 205 5.43 3.48 -4.05
CA PHE A 205 6.60 4.18 -4.61
C PHE A 205 6.38 4.55 -6.06
N SER A 206 6.93 5.70 -6.47
CA SER A 206 7.11 6.00 -7.88
C SER A 206 8.10 5.00 -8.52
N PRO A 207 7.94 4.64 -9.81
CA PRO A 207 8.81 3.65 -10.45
C PRO A 207 10.30 4.02 -10.42
N ASP A 208 10.63 5.32 -10.40
CA ASP A 208 12.00 5.83 -10.26
C ASP A 208 12.49 5.87 -8.79
N GLY A 209 11.64 5.52 -7.84
CA GLY A 209 11.94 5.49 -6.41
C GLY A 209 12.21 6.86 -5.77
N ARG A 210 11.96 7.97 -6.47
CA ARG A 210 12.23 9.31 -5.95
C ARG A 210 11.16 9.82 -5.01
N GLN A 211 9.96 9.26 -5.11
CA GLN A 211 8.80 9.67 -4.32
C GLN A 211 8.01 8.45 -3.88
N PHE A 212 7.26 8.62 -2.82
CA PHE A 212 6.19 7.69 -2.44
C PHE A 212 4.97 8.46 -1.95
N ALA A 213 3.79 7.88 -2.17
CA ALA A 213 2.52 8.43 -1.75
C ALA A 213 1.87 7.54 -0.69
N VAL A 214 1.18 8.17 0.24
CA VAL A 214 0.40 7.52 1.29
C VAL A 214 -1.03 8.04 1.24
N ARG A 215 -1.99 7.13 1.31
CA ARG A 215 -3.42 7.40 1.28
C ARG A 215 -4.01 7.13 2.64
N GLY A 216 -4.52 8.17 3.31
CA GLY A 216 -5.30 8.03 4.54
C GLY A 216 -6.79 7.92 4.28
N ASN A 217 -7.52 7.24 5.15
CA ASN A 217 -8.94 6.96 4.97
C ASN A 217 -9.74 6.85 6.28
N ALA A 218 -9.14 7.19 7.43
CA ALA A 218 -9.80 7.00 8.72
C ALA A 218 -10.77 8.15 9.08
N TYR A 219 -10.27 9.39 9.01
CA TYR A 219 -11.03 10.58 9.43
C TYR A 219 -11.25 11.55 8.29
N ASP A 220 -10.45 11.42 7.26
CA ASP A 220 -10.53 12.19 6.04
C ASP A 220 -9.79 11.43 4.92
N ASN A 221 -10.02 11.83 3.69
CA ASN A 221 -9.36 11.22 2.52
C ASN A 221 -8.02 11.90 2.25
N SER A 222 -7.06 11.80 3.17
CA SER A 222 -5.76 12.44 3.01
C SER A 222 -4.93 11.79 1.90
N LEU A 223 -4.14 12.60 1.23
CA LEU A 223 -3.11 12.19 0.28
C LEU A 223 -1.83 12.95 0.59
N GLU A 224 -0.79 12.23 0.93
CA GLU A 224 0.51 12.81 1.21
C GLU A 224 1.57 12.19 0.30
N VAL A 225 2.47 13.02 -0.23
CA VAL A 225 3.59 12.57 -1.06
C VAL A 225 4.89 13.06 -0.44
N PHE A 226 5.85 12.15 -0.36
CA PHE A 226 7.15 12.38 0.24
C PHE A 226 8.27 12.11 -0.76
N ASP A 227 9.31 12.95 -0.72
CA ASP A 227 10.57 12.69 -1.43
C ASP A 227 11.36 11.59 -0.72
N PHE A 228 11.94 10.68 -1.48
CA PHE A 228 12.88 9.69 -0.97
C PHE A 228 14.29 9.98 -1.52
N PRO A 229 15.37 9.93 -0.74
CA PRO A 229 15.47 9.41 0.64
C PRO A 229 15.27 10.46 1.75
N SER A 230 14.90 11.70 1.41
CA SER A 230 14.85 12.78 2.41
C SER A 230 13.68 12.64 3.40
N LEU A 231 12.63 11.93 3.03
CA LEU A 231 11.33 11.84 3.71
C LEU A 231 10.62 13.21 3.84
N ARG A 232 11.02 14.19 3.04
CA ARG A 232 10.40 15.52 3.04
C ARG A 232 9.04 15.45 2.37
N ARG A 233 7.99 15.96 3.00
CA ARG A 233 6.66 16.09 2.42
C ARG A 233 6.67 17.14 1.31
N VAL A 234 6.30 16.75 0.10
CA VAL A 234 6.23 17.62 -1.08
C VAL A 234 4.81 17.97 -1.48
N LEU A 235 3.85 17.13 -1.08
CA LEU A 235 2.43 17.35 -1.28
C LEU A 235 1.65 16.87 -0.06
N GLY A 236 0.62 17.60 0.32
CA GLY A 236 -0.40 17.18 1.28
C GLY A 236 -1.71 17.82 0.87
N LEU A 237 -2.75 17.01 0.72
CA LEU A 237 -4.09 17.45 0.37
C LEU A 237 -5.14 16.44 0.85
N THR A 238 -6.39 16.87 0.90
CA THR A 238 -7.57 16.04 1.14
C THR A 238 -8.29 15.80 -0.19
N LEU A 239 -8.65 14.54 -0.48
CA LEU A 239 -9.47 14.17 -1.62
C LEU A 239 -10.95 14.37 -1.25
N GLY A 240 -11.66 15.20 -2.02
CA GLY A 240 -13.03 15.61 -1.69
C GLY A 240 -13.07 16.74 -0.66
N GLU A 241 -14.11 16.74 0.16
CA GLU A 241 -14.33 17.80 1.16
C GLU A 241 -13.58 17.51 2.46
N PRO A 242 -12.88 18.51 3.02
CA PRO A 242 -12.21 18.36 4.31
C PRO A 242 -13.19 18.01 5.44
N SER A 243 -12.71 17.35 6.47
CA SER A 243 -13.50 17.00 7.64
C SER A 243 -14.13 18.25 8.29
N PRO A 244 -15.46 18.28 8.50
CA PRO A 244 -16.13 19.39 9.16
C PRO A 244 -15.97 19.35 10.69
N GLY A 245 -15.33 18.31 11.24
CA GLY A 245 -15.25 18.03 12.67
C GLY A 245 -16.47 17.26 13.19
N TYR A 246 -16.31 16.67 14.37
CA TYR A 246 -17.37 15.91 15.03
C TYR A 246 -18.47 16.83 15.60
N PRO A 247 -19.77 16.48 15.48
CA PRO A 247 -20.31 15.27 14.85
C PRO A 247 -20.34 15.37 13.33
N TYR A 248 -19.96 14.27 12.65
CA TYR A 248 -19.90 14.24 11.20
C TYR A 248 -21.30 14.18 10.57
N PRO A 249 -21.65 15.11 9.65
CA PRO A 249 -22.89 15.03 8.87
C PRO A 249 -22.91 13.77 8.00
N GLN A 250 -24.09 13.14 7.86
CA GLN A 250 -24.22 11.93 7.04
C GLN A 250 -23.83 12.16 5.58
N GLU A 251 -24.22 13.29 5.00
CA GLU A 251 -23.86 13.65 3.62
C GLU A 251 -22.35 13.73 3.42
N TRP A 252 -21.62 14.24 4.41
CA TRP A 252 -20.17 14.28 4.36
C TRP A 252 -19.56 12.87 4.47
N LEU A 253 -20.09 12.02 5.36
CA LEU A 253 -19.66 10.63 5.48
C LEU A 253 -19.89 9.86 4.18
N ASP A 254 -21.04 10.03 3.55
CA ASP A 254 -21.37 9.39 2.27
C ASP A 254 -20.40 9.86 1.16
N SER A 255 -20.11 11.16 1.11
CA SER A 255 -19.13 11.73 0.16
C SER A 255 -17.72 11.22 0.43
N MET A 256 -17.31 11.14 1.69
CA MET A 256 -15.99 10.60 2.07
C MET A 256 -15.87 9.13 1.70
N HIS A 257 -16.87 8.30 1.97
CA HIS A 257 -16.88 6.88 1.66
C HIS A 257 -17.01 6.56 0.16
N ALA A 258 -17.43 7.52 -0.66
CA ALA A 258 -17.48 7.35 -2.10
C ALA A 258 -16.08 7.27 -2.75
N TRP A 259 -15.06 7.82 -2.07
CA TRP A 259 -13.67 7.72 -2.52
C TRP A 259 -13.10 6.33 -2.21
N SER A 260 -12.62 5.64 -3.23
CA SER A 260 -11.93 4.38 -3.03
C SER A 260 -10.63 4.55 -2.23
N ARG A 261 -10.29 3.54 -1.45
CA ARG A 261 -8.99 3.43 -0.76
C ARG A 261 -7.84 3.14 -1.71
N HIS A 262 -8.11 2.46 -2.84
CA HIS A 262 -7.11 1.98 -3.81
C HIS A 262 -7.16 2.77 -5.12
N ASN A 263 -7.41 4.07 -5.03
CA ASN A 263 -7.61 4.97 -6.16
C ASN A 263 -6.36 5.72 -6.61
N LEU A 264 -5.17 5.30 -6.20
CA LEU A 264 -3.90 5.95 -6.53
C LEU A 264 -2.99 5.03 -7.34
N ALA A 265 -2.27 5.59 -8.31
CA ALA A 265 -1.19 4.91 -9.01
C ALA A 265 -0.12 5.89 -9.49
N PHE A 266 1.17 5.54 -9.33
CA PHE A 266 2.23 6.19 -10.09
C PHE A 266 2.30 5.58 -11.48
N GLY A 267 2.35 6.43 -12.51
CA GLY A 267 2.62 6.03 -13.88
C GLY A 267 4.12 6.02 -14.20
N PRO A 268 4.49 5.68 -15.44
CA PRO A 268 5.88 5.64 -15.88
C PRO A 268 6.52 7.03 -16.01
N ARG A 269 5.71 8.11 -16.02
CA ARG A 269 6.20 9.49 -16.08
C ARG A 269 6.60 9.96 -14.69
N PRO A 270 7.88 10.32 -14.44
CA PRO A 270 8.33 10.79 -13.14
C PRO A 270 7.53 12.00 -12.64
N GLY A 271 7.26 12.06 -11.35
CA GLY A 271 6.55 13.18 -10.72
C GLY A 271 5.06 13.29 -11.07
N VAL A 272 4.46 12.23 -11.62
CA VAL A 272 3.03 12.18 -11.94
C VAL A 272 2.33 11.09 -11.15
N LEU A 273 1.32 11.50 -10.39
CA LEU A 273 0.40 10.63 -9.67
C LEU A 273 -0.98 10.65 -10.33
N TRP A 274 -1.56 9.48 -10.52
CA TRP A 274 -2.91 9.31 -11.02
C TRP A 274 -3.87 9.04 -9.87
N ILE A 275 -5.04 9.70 -9.90
CA ILE A 275 -6.05 9.63 -8.82
C ILE A 275 -7.40 9.35 -9.44
N GLY A 276 -8.05 8.26 -9.03
CA GLY A 276 -9.43 7.95 -9.44
C GLY A 276 -10.45 8.67 -8.57
N THR A 277 -11.56 9.11 -9.18
CA THR A 277 -12.61 9.87 -8.50
C THR A 277 -13.93 9.10 -8.41
N PRO A 278 -14.83 9.48 -7.48
CA PRO A 278 -16.17 8.92 -7.37
C PRO A 278 -17.04 9.21 -8.61
N GLU A 279 -16.74 10.27 -9.36
CA GLU A 279 -17.48 10.68 -10.56
C GLU A 279 -17.02 9.90 -11.80
N GLY A 280 -16.01 9.04 -11.69
CA GLY A 280 -15.50 8.24 -12.79
C GLY A 280 -14.42 8.91 -13.63
N ALA A 281 -13.90 10.02 -13.16
CA ALA A 281 -12.73 10.66 -13.75
C ALA A 281 -11.43 10.10 -13.19
N VAL A 282 -10.35 10.29 -13.95
CA VAL A 282 -8.99 10.07 -13.49
C VAL A 282 -8.23 11.38 -13.57
N ILE A 283 -7.70 11.82 -12.43
CA ILE A 283 -6.91 13.04 -12.32
C ILE A 283 -5.44 12.71 -12.53
N GLU A 284 -4.81 13.40 -13.46
CA GLU A 284 -3.36 13.43 -13.65
C GLU A 284 -2.79 14.58 -12.83
N LEU A 285 -2.06 14.27 -11.77
CA LEU A 285 -1.48 15.24 -10.86
C LEU A 285 0.04 15.33 -11.06
N GLU A 286 0.52 16.46 -11.55
CA GLU A 286 1.94 16.80 -11.58
C GLU A 286 2.37 17.32 -10.21
N ILE A 287 3.18 16.54 -9.49
CA ILE A 287 3.52 16.80 -8.08
C ILE A 287 4.35 18.09 -7.95
N ASP A 288 5.39 18.26 -8.74
CA ASP A 288 6.27 19.43 -8.67
C ASP A 288 5.56 20.74 -9.04
N GLY A 289 4.74 20.70 -10.10
CA GLY A 289 3.98 21.85 -10.58
C GLY A 289 2.68 22.09 -9.81
N LYS A 290 2.24 21.13 -9.00
CA LYS A 290 0.92 21.09 -8.34
C LYS A 290 -0.21 21.38 -9.32
N GLN A 291 -0.09 20.82 -10.52
CA GLN A 291 -1.08 20.96 -11.58
C GLN A 291 -1.88 19.69 -11.73
N ALA A 292 -3.20 19.81 -11.82
CA ALA A 292 -4.11 18.69 -12.01
C ALA A 292 -4.83 18.84 -13.36
N THR A 293 -4.90 17.72 -14.10
CA THR A 293 -5.68 17.61 -15.31
C THR A 293 -6.67 16.46 -15.15
N GLU A 294 -7.94 16.75 -15.31
CA GLU A 294 -8.99 15.74 -15.20
C GLU A 294 -9.29 15.11 -16.56
N HIS A 295 -9.46 13.80 -16.56
CA HIS A 295 -9.80 12.99 -17.72
C HIS A 295 -11.06 12.19 -17.43
N GLU A 296 -12.14 12.46 -18.13
CA GLU A 296 -13.36 11.64 -18.07
C GLU A 296 -13.04 10.23 -18.60
N THR A 297 -13.27 9.21 -17.77
CA THR A 297 -12.80 7.85 -18.06
C THR A 297 -13.92 6.81 -17.96
N LEU A 298 -14.73 6.86 -16.91
CA LEU A 298 -15.84 5.95 -16.62
C LEU A 298 -17.13 6.76 -16.39
N PRO A 299 -17.76 7.31 -17.44
CA PRO A 299 -18.94 8.15 -17.28
C PRO A 299 -20.05 7.44 -16.47
N GLY A 300 -20.41 8.03 -15.33
CA GLY A 300 -21.48 7.51 -14.46
C GLY A 300 -21.11 6.29 -13.60
N SER A 301 -19.82 5.95 -13.49
CA SER A 301 -19.35 4.86 -12.65
C SER A 301 -18.11 5.30 -11.85
N ALA A 302 -18.16 5.21 -10.52
CA ALA A 302 -17.03 5.56 -9.68
C ALA A 302 -15.78 4.72 -10.01
N VAL A 303 -14.59 5.32 -9.92
CA VAL A 303 -13.32 4.58 -9.98
C VAL A 303 -13.12 3.85 -8.66
N THR A 304 -13.04 2.54 -8.69
CA THR A 304 -12.88 1.69 -7.50
C THR A 304 -11.45 1.26 -7.25
N ALA A 305 -10.62 1.16 -8.30
CA ALA A 305 -9.21 0.86 -8.14
C ALA A 305 -8.38 1.37 -9.33
N LEU A 306 -7.13 1.72 -9.05
CA LEU A 306 -6.12 2.10 -10.03
C LEU A 306 -4.82 1.33 -9.82
N THR A 307 -4.15 1.00 -10.91
CA THR A 307 -2.76 0.53 -10.90
C THR A 307 -2.09 0.82 -12.25
N ALA A 308 -0.77 0.80 -12.28
CA ALA A 308 -0.03 0.96 -13.54
C ALA A 308 0.72 -0.33 -13.89
N THR A 309 0.80 -0.64 -15.18
CA THR A 309 1.57 -1.77 -15.69
C THR A 309 3.07 -1.41 -15.78
N ALA A 310 3.91 -2.43 -15.85
CA ALA A 310 5.34 -2.25 -16.10
C ALA A 310 5.65 -1.61 -17.47
N THR A 311 4.73 -1.70 -18.42
CA THR A 311 4.84 -1.16 -19.78
C THR A 311 4.28 0.25 -19.92
N GLY A 312 3.65 0.78 -18.84
CA GLY A 312 3.24 2.17 -18.74
C GLY A 312 1.79 2.44 -19.12
N GLU A 313 0.94 1.44 -19.11
CA GLU A 313 -0.50 1.62 -19.18
C GLU A 313 -1.09 1.82 -17.77
N LEU A 314 -2.19 2.54 -17.69
CA LEU A 314 -3.00 2.65 -16.48
C LEU A 314 -4.15 1.65 -16.56
N ILE A 315 -4.35 0.88 -15.52
CA ILE A 315 -5.51 0.00 -15.36
C ILE A 315 -6.49 0.67 -14.42
N VAL A 316 -7.74 0.79 -14.85
CA VAL A 316 -8.81 1.46 -14.10
C VAL A 316 -9.97 0.50 -13.93
N ALA A 317 -10.41 0.29 -12.69
CA ALA A 317 -11.63 -0.45 -12.39
C ALA A 317 -12.76 0.50 -12.01
N GLY A 318 -13.95 0.19 -12.49
CA GLY A 318 -15.19 0.91 -12.20
C GLY A 318 -16.15 0.13 -11.33
N GLN A 319 -16.99 0.86 -10.59
CA GLN A 319 -18.04 0.29 -9.73
C GLN A 319 -19.07 -0.54 -10.50
N ASP A 320 -19.22 -0.31 -11.80
CA ASP A 320 -20.10 -1.10 -12.68
C ASP A 320 -19.46 -2.40 -13.18
N GLY A 321 -18.26 -2.76 -12.70
CA GLY A 321 -17.48 -3.91 -13.13
C GLY A 321 -16.64 -3.67 -14.38
N THR A 322 -16.61 -2.46 -14.92
CA THR A 322 -15.75 -2.14 -16.08
C THR A 322 -14.27 -2.16 -15.65
N LEU A 323 -13.44 -2.82 -16.46
CA LEU A 323 -11.98 -2.79 -16.34
C LEU A 323 -11.39 -2.24 -17.65
N LEU A 324 -10.67 -1.12 -17.55
CA LEU A 324 -10.06 -0.42 -18.68
C LEU A 324 -8.54 -0.53 -18.65
N VAL A 325 -7.93 -0.58 -19.81
CA VAL A 325 -6.51 -0.34 -20.04
C VAL A 325 -6.37 0.95 -20.82
N LEU A 326 -5.67 1.92 -20.26
CA LEU A 326 -5.50 3.25 -20.83
C LEU A 326 -4.05 3.52 -21.17
N SER A 327 -3.82 4.12 -22.33
CA SER A 327 -2.51 4.70 -22.66
C SER A 327 -2.34 6.05 -21.99
N ILE A 328 -1.29 6.16 -21.16
CA ILE A 328 -0.93 7.39 -20.43
C ILE A 328 0.39 8.02 -20.91
N GLY A 329 0.83 7.61 -22.09
CA GLY A 329 2.09 8.06 -22.68
C GLY A 329 3.28 7.18 -22.28
N ARG A 330 4.18 6.99 -23.21
CA ARG A 330 5.44 6.25 -22.95
C ARG A 330 6.47 7.23 -22.38
N ALA A 331 6.76 7.11 -21.09
CA ALA A 331 8.06 7.52 -20.59
C ALA A 331 9.03 6.35 -20.78
N GLY A 332 10.31 6.64 -20.96
CA GLY A 332 11.34 5.59 -20.90
C GLY A 332 11.32 4.90 -19.54
N PRO A 333 11.85 3.68 -19.42
CA PRO A 333 11.91 2.98 -18.15
C PRO A 333 12.63 3.86 -17.12
N ALA A 334 11.90 4.29 -16.11
CA ALA A 334 12.48 4.97 -14.97
C ALA A 334 13.11 3.90 -14.09
N GLU A 335 14.44 3.85 -14.06
CA GLU A 335 15.14 2.94 -13.14
C GLU A 335 15.32 3.61 -11.78
N ALA A 336 14.84 2.96 -10.74
CA ALA A 336 15.06 3.42 -9.39
C ALA A 336 16.53 3.35 -9.02
N SER A 337 17.04 4.43 -8.43
CA SER A 337 18.45 4.57 -8.10
C SER A 337 18.80 3.83 -6.81
N THR A 338 19.65 2.83 -6.89
CA THR A 338 20.24 2.19 -5.70
C THR A 338 21.05 3.17 -4.84
N ALA A 339 21.50 4.30 -5.41
CA ALA A 339 22.17 5.36 -4.68
C ALA A 339 21.26 6.03 -3.66
N ALA A 340 19.94 6.12 -3.91
CA ALA A 340 18.98 6.66 -2.96
C ALA A 340 18.88 5.80 -1.69
N VAL A 341 18.80 4.48 -1.86
CA VAL A 341 18.81 3.53 -0.72
C VAL A 341 20.15 3.60 0.01
N THR A 342 21.28 3.63 -0.71
CA THR A 342 22.60 3.77 -0.10
C THR A 342 22.69 5.06 0.72
N GLY A 343 22.19 6.17 0.19
CA GLY A 343 22.15 7.45 0.88
C GLY A 343 21.26 7.42 2.13
N PHE A 344 20.07 6.78 2.04
CA PHE A 344 19.18 6.59 3.17
C PHE A 344 19.87 5.80 4.29
N LEU A 345 20.43 4.64 3.96
CA LEU A 345 21.09 3.76 4.90
C LEU A 345 22.36 4.36 5.52
N ALA A 346 23.07 5.22 4.79
CA ALA A 346 24.23 5.95 5.32
C ALA A 346 23.84 7.04 6.34
N GLY A 347 22.60 7.55 6.26
CA GLY A 347 22.07 8.59 7.15
C GLY A 347 21.32 8.07 8.36
N THR A 348 21.32 6.74 8.63
CA THR A 348 20.61 6.13 9.74
C THR A 348 21.34 4.88 10.22
N SER A 349 20.93 4.32 11.36
CA SER A 349 21.43 3.04 11.91
C SER A 349 20.28 2.04 12.07
N GLU A 350 20.62 0.78 12.32
CA GLU A 350 19.64 -0.24 12.68
C GLU A 350 18.98 0.11 14.02
N ALA A 351 17.67 -0.06 14.11
CA ALA A 351 16.90 0.09 15.33
C ALA A 351 16.90 -1.22 16.12
N SER A 352 17.02 -1.13 17.43
CA SER A 352 16.87 -2.27 18.34
C SER A 352 15.40 -2.51 18.71
N ALA A 353 14.58 -1.47 18.65
CA ALA A 353 13.14 -1.49 18.84
C ALA A 353 12.51 -0.44 17.91
N VAL A 354 11.22 -0.55 17.68
CA VAL A 354 10.44 0.32 16.76
C VAL A 354 9.45 1.21 17.51
N ASP A 355 9.71 1.47 18.79
CA ASP A 355 8.91 2.39 19.60
C ASP A 355 9.25 3.85 19.24
N MET A 356 8.25 4.73 19.23
CA MET A 356 8.38 6.12 18.78
C MET A 356 9.50 6.89 19.49
N ASP A 357 9.69 6.66 20.78
CA ASP A 357 10.70 7.32 21.63
C ASP A 357 12.14 6.91 21.29
N GLN A 358 12.33 5.83 20.53
CA GLN A 358 13.65 5.27 20.15
C GLN A 358 14.01 5.54 18.68
N LEU A 359 13.11 6.16 17.92
CA LEU A 359 13.28 6.40 16.49
C LEU A 359 13.68 7.85 16.20
N ASP A 360 14.37 8.05 15.09
CA ASP A 360 14.62 9.34 14.47
C ASP A 360 13.39 9.66 13.59
N LEU A 361 12.40 10.34 14.16
CA LEU A 361 11.11 10.58 13.53
C LEU A 361 11.09 11.84 12.66
N THR A 362 10.30 11.80 11.60
CA THR A 362 9.93 12.99 10.83
C THR A 362 8.47 12.94 10.38
N ASP A 363 7.77 14.08 10.40
CA ASP A 363 6.46 14.26 9.77
C ASP A 363 6.58 14.78 8.32
N GLY A 364 7.81 14.79 7.79
CA GLY A 364 8.13 15.35 6.49
C GLY A 364 8.42 16.85 6.48
N THR A 365 8.26 17.53 7.63
CA THR A 365 8.56 18.96 7.82
C THR A 365 9.42 19.20 9.05
N ARG A 366 9.13 18.50 10.13
CA ARG A 366 9.86 18.56 11.41
C ARG A 366 10.53 17.22 11.68
N THR A 367 11.53 17.22 12.56
CA THR A 367 12.24 16.00 12.97
C THR A 367 12.37 15.96 14.49
N TRP A 368 12.31 14.77 15.04
CA TRP A 368 12.50 14.48 16.47
C TRP A 368 13.54 13.39 16.62
N GLN A 369 14.50 13.64 17.52
CA GLN A 369 15.49 12.63 17.89
C GLN A 369 14.96 11.79 19.07
N PRO A 370 15.52 10.60 19.32
CA PRO A 370 15.19 9.83 20.51
C PRO A 370 15.33 10.67 21.79
N GLY A 371 14.31 10.58 22.63
CA GLY A 371 14.22 11.36 23.84
C GLY A 371 13.62 12.77 23.69
N ASP A 372 13.54 13.33 22.49
CA ASP A 372 12.88 14.65 22.30
C ASP A 372 11.41 14.57 22.72
N LEU A 373 10.72 13.48 22.37
CA LEU A 373 9.30 13.31 22.69
C LEU A 373 9.01 13.24 24.19
N GLU A 374 9.95 12.75 25.00
CA GLU A 374 9.82 12.68 26.45
C GLU A 374 9.76 14.09 27.09
N THR A 375 10.30 15.08 26.40
CA THR A 375 10.37 16.47 26.88
C THR A 375 9.25 17.37 26.36
N VAL A 376 8.44 16.90 25.41
CA VAL A 376 7.32 17.65 24.86
C VAL A 376 6.21 17.75 25.90
N THR A 377 5.98 18.93 26.44
CA THR A 377 4.90 19.21 27.40
C THR A 377 3.83 20.17 26.88
N GLU A 378 4.07 20.77 25.71
CA GLU A 378 3.14 21.73 25.07
C GLU A 378 2.95 21.33 23.60
N ALA A 379 1.71 21.34 23.14
CA ALA A 379 1.30 21.23 21.76
C ALA A 379 0.07 22.12 21.54
N SER A 380 -0.03 22.71 20.35
CA SER A 380 -1.15 23.55 19.93
C SER A 380 -2.22 22.70 19.23
N GLU A 381 -3.42 23.25 19.03
CA GLU A 381 -4.49 22.61 18.26
C GLU A 381 -4.11 22.38 16.78
N SER A 382 -3.12 23.11 16.27
CA SER A 382 -2.61 22.93 14.90
C SER A 382 -1.49 21.89 14.78
N ASP A 383 -1.03 21.34 15.91
CA ASP A 383 -0.05 20.25 15.89
C ASP A 383 -0.74 18.91 15.61
N PRO A 384 -0.03 17.90 15.06
CA PRO A 384 -0.57 16.57 14.86
C PRO A 384 -1.17 15.97 16.13
N SER A 385 -2.23 15.19 15.98
CA SER A 385 -2.98 14.60 17.10
C SER A 385 -2.08 13.77 18.01
N TRP A 386 -1.17 13.00 17.45
CA TRP A 386 -0.21 12.18 18.20
C TRP A 386 0.71 13.05 19.08
N LEU A 387 1.13 14.24 18.59
CA LEU A 387 1.99 15.14 19.37
C LEU A 387 1.21 15.82 20.52
N GLN A 388 -0.07 16.12 20.30
CA GLN A 388 -0.96 16.62 21.34
C GLN A 388 -1.16 15.57 22.44
N ILE A 389 -1.36 14.29 22.08
CA ILE A 389 -1.47 13.16 23.00
C ILE A 389 -0.16 13.02 23.80
N GLN A 390 0.99 13.04 23.14
CA GLN A 390 2.29 12.91 23.80
C GLN A 390 2.52 14.04 24.81
N ALA A 391 2.22 15.29 24.42
CA ALA A 391 2.32 16.42 25.33
C ALA A 391 1.38 16.30 26.55
N ALA A 392 0.19 15.75 26.36
CA ALA A 392 -0.74 15.50 27.46
C ALA A 392 -0.22 14.40 28.40
N MET A 393 0.33 13.33 27.89
CA MET A 393 0.90 12.23 28.66
C MET A 393 2.07 12.73 29.54
N ASN A 394 3.01 13.47 28.95
CA ASN A 394 4.19 13.97 29.66
C ASN A 394 3.87 14.99 30.77
N ARG A 395 2.69 15.64 30.73
CA ARG A 395 2.24 16.53 31.80
C ARG A 395 1.70 15.79 33.03
N ILE A 396 1.36 14.53 32.90
CA ILE A 396 0.77 13.72 33.98
C ILE A 396 1.87 12.93 34.72
N THR A 397 3.00 12.68 34.05
CA THR A 397 4.16 12.00 34.61
C THR A 397 5.05 12.96 35.37
#